data_d4589f8a100dc8e4d15e84cccdd3f4d9
#
_entry.id   d4589f8a100dc8e4d15e84cccdd3f4d9
#
_cell.length_a   1.000
_cell.length_b   1.000
_cell.length_c   1.000
_cell.angle_alpha   90.00
_cell.angle_beta   90.00
_cell.angle_gamma   90.00
#
_symmetry.space_group_name_H-M   'P 1'
#
loop_
_entity.id
_entity.type
_entity.pdbx_description
1 polymer ?
#
loop_
_entity_poly.entity_id
_entity_poly.type
_entity_poly.pdbx_seq_one_letter_code
_entity_poly.pdbx_strand_id
1 'polypeptide(L)'
;MQIGEVAARTELSLRTIRHYEETGLVIPSARSQGGFRLYTETDVARLMVIRRMKPLGFTLDQMRDLLEAADRLDGDDALDDGEREVLLERVRTYRQAAAEQVEKLRIQLERAEEFADTLGARLGQNAPVARL
;
A
#
# COMPACT_ATOMS: atom_id res chain seq x y z
N MET A 1 -8.96 -16.15 9.82
CA MET A 1 -9.70 -15.04 10.44
C MET A 1 -10.80 -14.54 9.51
N GLN A 2 -11.84 -13.97 10.05
CA GLN A 2 -12.91 -13.38 9.26
C GLN A 2 -12.58 -11.95 8.83
N ILE A 3 -13.35 -11.43 7.86
CA ILE A 3 -13.10 -10.12 7.23
C ILE A 3 -13.04 -8.96 8.22
N GLY A 4 -13.82 -8.99 9.31
CA GLY A 4 -13.81 -7.93 10.33
C GLY A 4 -12.47 -7.78 11.03
N GLU A 5 -11.83 -8.90 11.37
CA GLU A 5 -10.49 -8.90 11.95
C GLU A 5 -9.44 -8.40 10.95
N VAL A 6 -9.57 -8.82 9.68
CA VAL A 6 -8.68 -8.35 8.60
C VAL A 6 -8.80 -6.84 8.43
N ALA A 7 -10.02 -6.32 8.43
CA ALA A 7 -10.26 -4.87 8.34
C ALA A 7 -9.61 -4.11 9.49
N ALA A 8 -9.73 -4.61 10.71
CA ALA A 8 -9.11 -4.01 11.88
C ALA A 8 -7.58 -4.00 11.78
N ARG A 9 -6.99 -5.09 11.32
CA ARG A 9 -5.53 -5.24 11.21
C ARG A 9 -4.91 -4.43 10.07
N THR A 10 -5.64 -4.29 8.96
CA THR A 10 -5.16 -3.58 7.77
C THR A 10 -5.58 -2.12 7.73
N GLU A 11 -6.52 -1.71 8.58
CA GLU A 11 -7.14 -0.39 8.55
C GLU A 11 -7.86 -0.09 7.21
N LEU A 12 -8.24 -1.15 6.50
CA LEU A 12 -9.04 -1.05 5.29
C LEU A 12 -10.51 -1.28 5.62
N SER A 13 -11.40 -0.62 4.87
CA SER A 13 -12.83 -0.86 5.03
C SER A 13 -13.23 -2.23 4.49
N LEU A 14 -14.33 -2.79 4.99
CA LEU A 14 -14.89 -4.03 4.48
C LEU A 14 -15.16 -3.93 2.97
N ARG A 15 -15.69 -2.81 2.53
CA ARG A 15 -15.96 -2.55 1.12
C ARG A 15 -14.70 -2.60 0.27
N THR A 16 -13.61 -2.02 0.75
CA THR A 16 -12.33 -2.02 0.06
C THR A 16 -11.75 -3.43 -0.05
N ILE A 17 -11.80 -4.20 1.03
CA ILE A 17 -11.32 -5.59 1.04
C ILE A 17 -12.13 -6.43 0.04
N ARG A 18 -13.46 -6.30 0.06
CA ARG A 18 -14.35 -6.99 -0.90
C ARG A 18 -14.04 -6.61 -2.33
N HIS A 19 -13.74 -5.33 -2.58
CA HIS A 19 -13.37 -4.86 -3.90
C HIS A 19 -12.09 -5.55 -4.40
N TYR A 20 -11.05 -5.65 -3.57
CA TYR A 20 -9.83 -6.34 -3.96
C TYR A 20 -10.02 -7.85 -4.13
N GLU A 21 -10.94 -8.45 -3.39
CA GLU A 21 -11.35 -9.82 -3.61
C GLU A 21 -12.03 -9.99 -4.96
N GLU A 22 -12.98 -9.13 -5.31
CA GLU A 22 -13.68 -9.15 -6.60
C GLU A 22 -12.74 -8.98 -7.78
N THR A 23 -11.70 -8.17 -7.63
CA THR A 23 -10.67 -7.96 -8.67
C THR A 23 -9.68 -9.13 -8.78
N GLY A 24 -9.73 -10.08 -7.86
CA GLY A 24 -8.83 -11.22 -7.84
C GLY A 24 -7.45 -10.95 -7.27
N LEU A 25 -7.22 -9.76 -6.71
CA LEU A 25 -5.93 -9.43 -6.05
C LEU A 25 -5.74 -10.21 -4.76
N VAL A 26 -6.82 -10.46 -4.02
CA VAL A 26 -6.83 -11.26 -2.81
C VAL A 26 -7.93 -12.31 -2.93
N ILE A 27 -7.58 -13.56 -2.69
CA ILE A 27 -8.53 -14.67 -2.71
C ILE A 27 -8.57 -15.23 -1.29
N PRO A 28 -9.75 -15.26 -0.63
CA PRO A 28 -9.86 -15.85 0.68
C PRO A 28 -9.37 -17.31 0.65
N SER A 29 -8.58 -17.69 1.63
CA SER A 29 -7.95 -19.02 1.63
C SER A 29 -8.94 -20.15 1.92
N ALA A 30 -10.08 -19.83 2.55
CA ALA A 30 -11.11 -20.81 2.89
C ALA A 30 -12.45 -20.12 3.16
N ARG A 31 -13.49 -20.92 3.40
CA ARG A 31 -14.77 -20.47 3.92
C ARG A 31 -15.13 -21.29 5.15
N SER A 32 -15.77 -20.65 6.13
CA SER A 32 -16.32 -21.34 7.31
C SER A 32 -17.53 -22.19 6.91
N GLN A 33 -18.03 -23.03 7.84
CA GLN A 33 -19.23 -23.83 7.62
C GLN A 33 -20.47 -22.97 7.27
N GLY A 34 -20.51 -21.73 7.78
CA GLY A 34 -21.58 -20.78 7.46
C GLY A 34 -21.36 -20.02 6.15
N GLY A 35 -20.35 -20.35 5.35
CA GLY A 35 -20.04 -19.70 4.09
C GLY A 35 -19.29 -18.37 4.24
N PHE A 36 -18.86 -17.99 5.42
CA PHE A 36 -18.07 -16.78 5.64
C PHE A 36 -16.65 -16.93 5.12
N ARG A 37 -16.12 -15.86 4.52
CA ARG A 37 -14.76 -15.83 4.02
C ARG A 37 -13.75 -15.92 5.16
N LEU A 38 -12.74 -16.76 5.01
CA LEU A 38 -11.64 -16.91 5.95
C LEU A 38 -10.33 -16.48 5.29
N TYR A 39 -9.60 -15.61 5.98
CA TYR A 39 -8.34 -15.04 5.53
C TYR A 39 -7.19 -15.54 6.40
N THR A 40 -6.01 -15.65 5.79
CA THR A 40 -4.77 -16.05 6.45
C THR A 40 -3.87 -14.84 6.70
N GLU A 41 -2.77 -15.07 7.43
CA GLU A 41 -1.72 -14.06 7.59
C GLU A 41 -1.12 -13.64 6.25
N THR A 42 -1.01 -14.58 5.31
CA THR A 42 -0.54 -14.27 3.94
C THR A 42 -1.50 -13.30 3.24
N ASP A 43 -2.80 -13.51 3.38
CA ASP A 43 -3.80 -12.61 2.80
C ASP A 43 -3.68 -11.20 3.40
N VAL A 44 -3.46 -11.10 4.70
CA VAL A 44 -3.23 -9.81 5.39
C VAL A 44 -1.97 -9.13 4.84
N ALA A 45 -0.89 -9.88 4.67
CA ALA A 45 0.35 -9.34 4.11
C ALA A 45 0.14 -8.80 2.68
N ARG A 46 -0.63 -9.51 1.85
CA ARG A 46 -0.98 -9.05 0.50
C ARG A 46 -1.77 -7.75 0.53
N LEU A 47 -2.77 -7.65 1.39
CA LEU A 47 -3.57 -6.43 1.56
C LEU A 47 -2.72 -5.26 2.05
N MET A 48 -1.72 -5.51 2.89
CA MET A 48 -0.80 -4.47 3.34
C MET A 48 0.07 -3.93 2.20
N VAL A 49 0.52 -4.79 1.29
CA VAL A 49 1.23 -4.36 0.07
C VAL A 49 0.33 -3.49 -0.79
N ILE A 50 -0.88 -3.94 -1.06
CA ILE A 50 -1.88 -3.21 -1.87
C ILE A 50 -2.17 -1.83 -1.24
N ARG A 51 -2.38 -1.79 0.07
CA ARG A 51 -2.62 -0.56 0.82
C ARG A 51 -1.50 0.47 0.63
N ARG A 52 -0.25 0.00 0.60
CA ARG A 52 0.92 0.86 0.41
C ARG A 52 1.09 1.32 -1.02
N MET A 53 0.72 0.50 -2.00
CA MET A 53 0.87 0.82 -3.42
C MET A 53 -0.15 1.85 -3.90
N LYS A 54 -1.39 1.77 -3.43
CA LYS A 54 -2.47 2.61 -3.95
C LYS A 54 -2.21 4.11 -3.84
N PRO A 55 -1.79 4.65 -2.68
CA PRO A 55 -1.51 6.08 -2.55
C PRO A 55 -0.35 6.56 -3.42
N LEU A 56 0.52 5.66 -3.86
CA LEU A 56 1.66 5.96 -4.71
C LEU A 56 1.29 5.97 -6.20
N GLY A 57 0.02 5.73 -6.53
CA GLY A 57 -0.47 5.82 -7.90
C GLY A 57 -0.34 4.55 -8.73
N PHE A 58 -0.02 3.41 -8.12
CA PHE A 58 0.03 2.14 -8.85
C PHE A 58 -1.37 1.68 -9.24
N THR A 59 -1.47 1.13 -10.44
CA THR A 59 -2.72 0.56 -10.97
C THR A 59 -2.98 -0.82 -10.39
N LEU A 60 -4.22 -1.32 -10.54
CA LEU A 60 -4.56 -2.69 -10.16
C LEU A 60 -3.70 -3.72 -10.91
N ASP A 61 -3.42 -3.49 -12.20
CA ASP A 61 -2.58 -4.38 -12.99
C ASP A 61 -1.13 -4.40 -12.48
N GLN A 62 -0.61 -3.25 -12.08
CA GLN A 62 0.72 -3.16 -11.48
C GLN A 62 0.79 -3.86 -10.13
N MET A 63 -0.25 -3.70 -9.30
CA MET A 63 -0.36 -4.41 -8.03
C MET A 63 -0.37 -5.93 -8.24
N ARG A 64 -1.15 -6.40 -9.22
CA ARG A 64 -1.22 -7.81 -9.57
C ARG A 64 0.12 -8.34 -10.02
N ASP A 65 0.81 -7.60 -10.87
CA ASP A 65 2.13 -7.97 -11.39
C ASP A 65 3.18 -8.11 -10.28
N LEU A 66 3.23 -7.15 -9.36
CA LEU A 66 4.15 -7.23 -8.23
C LEU A 66 3.81 -8.40 -7.30
N LEU A 67 2.53 -8.58 -6.96
CA LEU A 67 2.10 -9.67 -6.09
C LEU A 67 2.41 -11.04 -6.71
N GLU A 68 2.21 -11.19 -8.02
CA GLU A 68 2.57 -12.42 -8.74
C GLU A 68 4.07 -12.68 -8.70
N ALA A 69 4.89 -11.67 -8.94
CA ALA A 69 6.34 -11.82 -8.88
C ALA A 69 6.81 -12.19 -7.47
N ALA A 70 6.26 -11.54 -6.45
CA ALA A 70 6.58 -11.84 -5.05
C ALA A 70 6.16 -13.27 -4.67
N ASP A 71 4.97 -13.69 -5.07
CA ASP A 71 4.48 -15.06 -4.80
C ASP A 71 5.41 -16.11 -5.40
N ARG A 72 5.87 -15.90 -6.61
CA ARG A 72 6.79 -16.84 -7.27
C ARG A 72 8.17 -16.86 -6.63
N LEU A 73 8.67 -15.71 -6.19
CA LEU A 73 9.96 -15.62 -5.49
C LEU A 73 9.90 -16.28 -4.11
N ASP A 74 8.79 -16.12 -3.40
CA ASP A 74 8.60 -16.63 -2.05
C ASP A 74 8.07 -18.06 -2.02
N GLY A 75 7.63 -18.59 -3.16
CA GLY A 75 7.04 -19.91 -3.27
C GLY A 75 8.05 -21.05 -3.19
N ASP A 76 7.53 -22.27 -3.01
CA ASP A 76 8.33 -23.48 -2.90
C ASP A 76 8.80 -24.04 -4.26
N ASP A 77 8.27 -23.52 -5.36
CA ASP A 77 8.64 -23.95 -6.69
C ASP A 77 10.11 -23.60 -7.00
N ALA A 78 10.83 -24.56 -7.52
CA ALA A 78 12.22 -24.35 -7.92
C ALA A 78 12.28 -23.40 -9.13
N LEU A 79 13.03 -22.32 -8.99
CA LEU A 79 13.29 -21.37 -10.05
C LEU A 79 14.75 -21.53 -10.50
N ASP A 80 14.99 -21.54 -11.82
CA ASP A 80 16.35 -21.43 -12.29
C ASP A 80 16.86 -19.98 -12.14
N ASP A 81 18.16 -19.77 -12.34
CA ASP A 81 18.77 -18.45 -12.13
C ASP A 81 18.20 -17.39 -13.09
N GLY A 82 17.88 -17.80 -14.33
CA GLY A 82 17.28 -16.91 -15.32
C GLY A 82 15.88 -16.46 -14.94
N GLU A 83 15.03 -17.40 -14.51
CA GLU A 83 13.68 -17.11 -14.06
C GLU A 83 13.68 -16.20 -12.82
N ARG A 84 14.54 -16.50 -11.87
CA ARG A 84 14.70 -15.70 -10.66
C ARG A 84 15.12 -14.28 -10.99
N GLU A 85 16.07 -14.09 -11.89
CA GLU A 85 16.54 -12.77 -12.27
C GLU A 85 15.45 -11.94 -12.98
N VAL A 86 14.64 -12.56 -13.82
CA VAL A 86 13.49 -11.88 -14.46
C VAL A 86 12.51 -11.38 -13.40
N LEU A 87 12.19 -12.20 -12.40
CA LEU A 87 11.29 -11.82 -11.31
C LEU A 87 11.87 -10.72 -10.43
N LEU A 88 13.16 -10.81 -10.10
CA LEU A 88 13.85 -9.77 -9.33
C LEU A 88 13.89 -8.44 -10.07
N GLU A 89 14.06 -8.47 -11.39
CA GLU A 89 14.05 -7.25 -12.20
C GLU A 89 12.66 -6.60 -12.21
N ARG A 90 11.59 -7.38 -12.21
CA ARG A 90 10.23 -6.85 -12.06
C ARG A 90 10.08 -6.13 -10.71
N VAL A 91 10.56 -6.73 -9.64
CA VAL A 91 10.51 -6.11 -8.29
C VAL A 91 11.34 -4.83 -8.25
N ARG A 92 12.53 -4.82 -8.86
CA ARG A 92 13.38 -3.62 -8.93
C ARG A 92 12.70 -2.47 -9.66
N THR A 93 11.96 -2.77 -10.71
CA THR A 93 11.20 -1.76 -11.48
C THR A 93 10.17 -1.08 -10.58
N TYR A 94 9.44 -1.84 -9.76
CA TYR A 94 8.48 -1.25 -8.81
C TYR A 94 9.16 -0.51 -7.67
N ARG A 95 10.30 -1.00 -7.19
CA ARG A 95 11.10 -0.29 -6.20
C ARG A 95 11.55 1.06 -6.72
N GLN A 96 12.03 1.12 -7.96
CA GLN A 96 12.45 2.37 -8.59
C GLN A 96 11.28 3.35 -8.72
N ALA A 97 10.12 2.87 -9.17
CA ALA A 97 8.92 3.70 -9.27
C ALA A 97 8.49 4.22 -7.89
N ALA A 98 8.54 3.39 -6.86
CA ALA A 98 8.24 3.81 -5.49
C ALA A 98 9.25 4.87 -4.99
N ALA A 99 10.54 4.69 -5.27
CA ALA A 99 11.59 5.65 -4.89
C ALA A 99 11.37 7.02 -5.55
N GLU A 100 10.93 7.04 -6.81
CA GLU A 100 10.58 8.28 -7.51
C GLU A 100 9.38 8.98 -6.85
N GLN A 101 8.40 8.23 -6.39
CA GLN A 101 7.27 8.79 -5.64
C GLN A 101 7.71 9.35 -4.29
N VAL A 102 8.62 8.68 -3.60
CA VAL A 102 9.21 9.19 -2.34
C VAL A 102 9.80 10.58 -2.57
N GLU A 103 10.55 10.76 -3.64
CA GLU A 103 11.19 12.05 -3.95
C GLU A 103 10.16 13.14 -4.25
N LYS A 104 9.12 12.81 -5.02
CA LYS A 104 8.02 13.74 -5.30
C LYS A 104 7.29 14.16 -4.02
N LEU A 105 7.03 13.19 -3.13
CA LEU A 105 6.36 13.45 -1.85
C LEU A 105 7.24 14.31 -0.94
N ARG A 106 8.54 14.11 -0.96
CA ARG A 106 9.50 14.88 -0.18
C ARG A 106 9.49 16.36 -0.58
N ILE A 107 9.49 16.63 -1.89
CA ILE A 107 9.38 17.98 -2.44
C ILE A 107 8.02 18.58 -2.08
N GLN A 108 6.95 17.83 -2.20
CA GLN A 108 5.60 18.28 -1.88
C GLN A 108 5.48 18.62 -0.38
N LEU A 109 6.08 17.80 0.50
CA LEU A 109 6.10 18.05 1.93
C LEU A 109 6.84 19.37 2.24
N GLU A 110 8.01 19.58 1.65
CA GLU A 110 8.80 20.81 1.82
C GLU A 110 7.99 22.03 1.43
N ARG A 111 7.31 21.98 0.29
CA ARG A 111 6.46 23.10 -0.17
C ARG A 111 5.28 23.35 0.74
N ALA A 112 4.67 22.28 1.26
CA ALA A 112 3.56 22.40 2.21
C ALA A 112 4.01 23.01 3.52
N GLU A 113 5.19 22.63 4.03
CA GLU A 113 5.78 23.19 5.24
C GLU A 113 6.08 24.67 5.06
N GLU A 114 6.68 25.06 3.94
CA GLU A 114 6.95 26.46 3.62
C GLU A 114 5.67 27.30 3.60
N PHE A 115 4.60 26.75 3.01
CA PHE A 115 3.32 27.44 2.97
C PHE A 115 2.72 27.58 4.37
N ALA A 116 2.76 26.52 5.18
CA ALA A 116 2.29 26.57 6.57
C ALA A 116 3.07 27.60 7.39
N ASP A 117 4.39 27.68 7.22
CA ASP A 117 5.25 28.63 7.90
C ASP A 117 4.91 30.08 7.47
N THR A 118 4.65 30.27 6.18
CA THR A 118 4.23 31.59 5.66
C THR A 118 2.93 32.05 6.32
N LEU A 119 1.96 31.15 6.44
CA LEU A 119 0.69 31.46 7.11
C LEU A 119 0.89 31.71 8.61
N GLY A 120 1.75 30.92 9.25
CA GLY A 120 2.09 31.07 10.67
C GLY A 120 2.72 32.43 10.94
N ALA A 121 3.65 32.87 10.09
CA ALA A 121 4.28 34.20 10.20
C ALA A 121 3.25 35.32 10.03
N ARG A 122 2.32 35.17 9.07
CA ARG A 122 1.25 36.16 8.86
C ARG A 122 0.32 36.25 10.08
N LEU A 123 -0.02 35.12 10.68
CA LEU A 123 -0.83 35.10 11.91
C LEU A 123 -0.07 35.80 13.05
N GLY A 124 1.21 35.56 13.21
CA GLY A 124 2.04 36.19 14.21
C GLY A 124 2.12 37.73 14.05
N GLN A 125 2.23 38.19 12.82
CA GLN A 125 2.25 39.64 12.51
C GLN A 125 0.95 40.37 12.83
N ASN A 126 -0.18 39.64 12.78
CA ASN A 126 -1.51 40.19 13.01
C ASN A 126 -2.11 39.78 14.35
N ALA A 127 -1.35 39.10 15.20
CA ALA A 127 -1.80 38.72 16.53
C ALA A 127 -1.99 39.98 17.42
N PRO A 128 -3.00 39.96 18.33
CA PRO A 128 -3.16 41.08 19.28
C PRO A 128 -1.90 41.25 20.12
N VAL A 129 -1.46 42.51 20.26
CA VAL A 129 -0.35 42.80 21.18
C VAL A 129 -0.85 42.66 22.60
N ALA A 130 -0.12 41.92 23.43
CA ALA A 130 -0.41 41.81 24.83
C ALA A 130 -0.19 43.21 25.49
N ARG A 131 -1.21 43.73 26.14
CA ARG A 131 -1.11 44.96 26.90
C ARG A 131 -0.73 44.62 28.34
N LEU A 132 0.31 45.18 28.79
CA LEU A 132 0.74 45.09 30.19
C LEU A 132 -0.10 45.97 31.08
#